data_1dfd83bd56b864ed03a7e59b71741d26
#
_entry.id   1dfd83bd56b864ed03a7e59b71741d26
#
_cell.length_a   1.000
_cell.length_b   1.000
_cell.length_c   1.000
_cell.angle_alpha   90.00
_cell.angle_beta   90.00
_cell.angle_gamma   90.00
#
_symmetry.space_group_name_H-M   'P 1'
#
loop_
_entity.id
_entity.type
_entity.pdbx_description
1 polymer ?
#
loop_
_entity_poly.entity_id
_entity_poly.type
_entity_poly.pdbx_seq_one_letter_code
_entity_poly.pdbx_strand_id
1 'polypeptide(L)'
;YSEELQKYFKFSSNIVAINCIETDIQDRANGMDEDSDFMLVTNQPTMVKCAERCYKEFYTIVNALQESGITYNNTKKDYAAMDNKFSKSRMGIGYSSNLAQLAMTYYWTELQKDNPDENKLKELYENFIILSVLAQVIIDGCKREYEIDGNKEIDRISKLSCMSIKRIVGY
;
A
#
# COMPACT_ATOMS: atom_id res chain seq x y z
N TYR A 1 9.36 27.65 -5.00
CA TYR A 1 10.76 27.37 -4.64
C TYR A 1 11.47 28.67 -4.28
N SER A 2 12.41 28.62 -3.32
CA SER A 2 13.25 29.78 -3.04
C SER A 2 14.20 30.06 -4.21
N GLU A 3 14.50 31.33 -4.48
CA GLU A 3 15.47 31.71 -5.51
C GLU A 3 16.84 31.09 -5.26
N GLU A 4 17.17 30.84 -3.99
CA GLU A 4 18.43 30.22 -3.59
C GLU A 4 18.49 28.75 -4.02
N LEU A 5 17.44 27.97 -3.83
CA LEU A 5 17.36 26.58 -4.30
C LEU A 5 17.44 26.49 -5.83
N GLN A 6 16.84 27.42 -6.55
CA GLN A 6 16.87 27.44 -8.00
C GLN A 6 18.25 27.71 -8.61
N LYS A 7 19.18 28.28 -7.84
CA LYS A 7 20.56 28.41 -8.28
C LYS A 7 21.29 27.09 -8.42
N TYR A 8 20.91 26.10 -7.61
CA TYR A 8 21.54 24.78 -7.58
C TYR A 8 20.71 23.72 -8.30
N PHE A 9 19.40 23.83 -8.26
CA PHE A 9 18.47 22.84 -8.82
C PHE A 9 17.50 23.51 -9.80
N LYS A 10 17.53 23.09 -11.05
CA LYS A 10 16.60 23.58 -12.08
C LYS A 10 15.29 22.80 -12.03
N PHE A 11 14.49 23.01 -11.00
CA PHE A 11 13.18 22.37 -10.88
C PHE A 11 12.21 22.92 -11.92
N SER A 12 11.51 22.03 -12.59
CA SER A 12 10.35 22.38 -13.41
C SER A 12 9.11 22.61 -12.52
N SER A 13 8.05 23.15 -13.10
CA SER A 13 6.78 23.36 -12.39
C SER A 13 6.09 22.05 -11.94
N ASN A 14 6.54 20.91 -12.43
CA ASN A 14 5.97 19.61 -12.14
C ASN A 14 6.76 18.83 -11.07
N ILE A 15 7.78 19.43 -10.48
CA ILE A 15 8.57 18.79 -9.42
C ILE A 15 8.17 19.36 -8.07
N VAL A 16 7.94 18.48 -7.11
CA VAL A 16 7.72 18.82 -5.71
C VAL A 16 8.94 18.39 -4.91
N ALA A 17 9.60 19.34 -4.26
CA ALA A 17 10.68 19.03 -3.33
C ALA A 17 10.09 18.78 -1.93
N ILE A 18 10.43 17.64 -1.35
CA ILE A 18 9.93 17.19 -0.05
C ILE A 18 11.09 17.17 0.93
N ASN A 19 10.87 17.69 2.14
CA ASN A 19 11.80 17.52 3.23
C ASN A 19 11.48 16.22 3.95
N CYS A 20 12.38 15.24 3.91
CA CYS A 20 12.26 13.95 4.59
C CYS A 20 13.00 13.90 5.93
N ILE A 21 13.61 15.01 6.39
CA ILE A 21 14.33 15.07 7.66
C ILE A 21 13.31 15.19 8.79
N GLU A 22 13.36 14.26 9.75
CA GLU A 22 12.47 14.22 10.92
C GLU A 22 10.97 14.18 10.56
N THR A 23 10.63 13.53 9.42
CA THR A 23 9.24 13.33 8.99
C THR A 23 9.00 11.88 8.63
N ASP A 24 7.74 11.44 8.71
CA ASP A 24 7.28 10.11 8.31
C ASP A 24 6.51 10.13 6.97
N ILE A 25 6.79 11.14 6.14
CA ILE A 25 6.05 11.35 4.89
C ILE A 25 6.20 10.19 3.91
N GLN A 26 7.37 9.57 3.85
CA GLN A 26 7.62 8.43 2.98
C GLN A 26 6.77 7.22 3.40
N ASP A 27 6.70 6.93 4.70
CA ASP A 27 5.84 5.87 5.23
C ASP A 27 4.36 6.17 4.99
N ARG A 28 3.91 7.40 5.26
CA ARG A 28 2.53 7.83 5.01
C ARG A 28 2.14 7.80 3.55
N ALA A 29 3.09 7.96 2.66
CA ALA A 29 2.93 7.81 1.22
C ALA A 29 3.14 6.36 0.74
N ASN A 30 2.91 5.39 1.63
CA ASN A 30 3.00 3.95 1.36
C ASN A 30 4.41 3.49 0.92
N GLY A 31 5.44 4.02 1.58
CA GLY A 31 6.83 3.68 1.30
C GLY A 31 7.36 4.32 0.02
N MET A 32 6.95 5.54 -0.27
CA MET A 32 7.50 6.34 -1.37
C MET A 32 9.03 6.39 -1.30
N ASP A 33 9.71 6.06 -2.38
CA ASP A 33 11.18 6.01 -2.45
C ASP A 33 11.80 6.97 -3.48
N GLU A 34 10.97 7.82 -4.08
CA GLU A 34 11.36 8.95 -4.94
C GLU A 34 12.04 8.55 -6.27
N ASP A 35 11.86 7.30 -6.68
CA ASP A 35 12.43 6.75 -7.92
C ASP A 35 11.60 6.96 -9.18
N SER A 36 10.79 7.97 -9.22
CA SER A 36 9.80 8.40 -10.23
C SER A 36 8.36 8.36 -9.71
N ASP A 37 8.19 8.51 -8.41
CA ASP A 37 6.87 8.59 -7.80
C ASP A 37 6.11 9.82 -8.28
N PHE A 38 4.79 9.65 -8.42
CA PHE A 38 3.88 10.73 -8.74
C PHE A 38 2.98 11.01 -7.55
N MET A 39 2.76 12.30 -7.28
CA MET A 39 1.86 12.71 -6.21
C MET A 39 0.86 13.74 -6.67
N LEU A 40 -0.34 13.67 -6.09
CA LEU A 40 -1.34 14.71 -6.20
C LEU A 40 -1.24 15.63 -4.98
N VAL A 41 -0.96 16.90 -5.21
CA VAL A 41 -1.00 17.94 -4.18
C VAL A 41 -2.28 18.73 -4.32
N THR A 42 -3.05 18.84 -3.24
CA THR A 42 -4.32 19.55 -3.25
C THR A 42 -4.54 20.36 -1.98
N ASN A 43 -5.22 21.49 -2.10
CA ASN A 43 -5.70 22.30 -0.99
C ASN A 43 -7.24 22.29 -0.89
N GLN A 44 -7.89 21.34 -1.55
CA GLN A 44 -9.35 21.22 -1.55
C GLN A 44 -9.83 20.95 -0.10
N PRO A 45 -10.70 21.82 0.49
CA PRO A 45 -10.98 21.81 1.93
C PRO A 45 -11.54 20.50 2.47
N THR A 46 -12.36 19.81 1.70
CA THR A 46 -12.93 18.52 2.12
C THR A 46 -11.86 17.43 2.18
N MET A 47 -10.95 17.39 1.19
CA MET A 47 -9.85 16.43 1.16
C MET A 47 -8.86 16.70 2.31
N VAL A 48 -8.53 17.97 2.57
CA VAL A 48 -7.65 18.34 3.69
C VAL A 48 -8.26 17.90 5.03
N LYS A 49 -9.56 18.15 5.27
CA LYS A 49 -10.24 17.70 6.50
C LYS A 49 -10.24 16.17 6.63
N CYS A 50 -10.48 15.44 5.54
CA CYS A 50 -10.38 13.99 5.54
C CYS A 50 -8.97 13.51 5.87
N ALA A 51 -7.93 14.12 5.28
CA ALA A 51 -6.54 13.79 5.56
C ALA A 51 -6.17 14.08 7.03
N GLU A 52 -6.60 15.21 7.60
CA GLU A 52 -6.39 15.54 9.02
C GLU A 52 -7.05 14.52 9.94
N ARG A 53 -8.25 14.05 9.58
CA ARG A 53 -8.95 12.99 10.31
C ARG A 53 -8.19 11.67 10.21
N CYS A 54 -7.80 11.27 9.01
CA CYS A 54 -7.02 10.05 8.80
C CYS A 54 -5.70 10.08 9.59
N TYR A 55 -5.03 11.23 9.62
CA TYR A 55 -3.80 11.42 10.37
C TYR A 55 -3.97 11.18 11.88
N LYS A 56 -5.13 11.52 12.43
CA LYS A 56 -5.43 11.39 13.89
C LYS A 56 -5.98 10.02 14.27
N GLU A 57 -6.78 9.41 13.41
CA GLU A 57 -7.60 8.23 13.74
C GLU A 57 -6.99 6.92 13.25
N PHE A 58 -6.10 6.95 12.26
CA PHE A 58 -5.53 5.75 11.64
C PHE A 58 -4.01 5.70 11.80
N TYR A 59 -3.49 4.48 11.92
CA TYR A 59 -2.05 4.26 12.00
C TYR A 59 -1.37 4.51 10.64
N THR A 60 -0.15 5.01 10.68
CA THR A 60 0.74 4.97 9.51
C THR A 60 1.15 3.53 9.26
N ILE A 61 0.95 3.06 8.03
CA ILE A 61 1.28 1.70 7.64
C ILE A 61 2.74 1.68 7.20
N VAL A 62 3.56 0.90 7.91
CA VAL A 62 5.00 0.78 7.64
C VAL A 62 5.32 -0.68 7.29
N ASN A 63 6.10 -0.89 6.22
CA ASN A 63 6.62 -2.21 5.88
C ASN A 63 7.83 -2.54 6.76
N ALA A 64 7.62 -3.42 7.74
CA ALA A 64 8.65 -3.91 8.65
C ALA A 64 9.09 -5.37 8.32
N LEU A 65 8.76 -5.88 7.14
CA LEU A 65 9.13 -7.23 6.74
C LEU A 65 10.63 -7.35 6.48
N GLN A 66 11.18 -8.50 6.86
CA GLN A 66 12.59 -8.81 6.64
C GLN A 66 12.82 -9.23 5.19
N GLU A 67 13.94 -8.78 4.63
CA GLU A 67 14.41 -9.24 3.33
C GLU A 67 14.92 -10.68 3.44
N SER A 68 14.66 -11.50 2.43
CA SER A 68 15.03 -12.92 2.41
C SER A 68 16.53 -13.18 2.30
N GLY A 69 17.32 -12.16 1.95
CA GLY A 69 18.74 -12.29 1.67
C GLY A 69 19.08 -13.08 0.40
N ILE A 70 18.10 -13.47 -0.41
CA ILE A 70 18.31 -14.15 -1.68
C ILE A 70 19.02 -13.22 -2.64
N THR A 71 20.11 -13.70 -3.23
CA THR A 71 20.87 -12.99 -4.25
C THR A 71 20.78 -13.71 -5.59
N TYR A 72 20.74 -12.93 -6.65
CA TYR A 72 20.74 -13.44 -8.04
C TYR A 72 22.12 -13.23 -8.66
N ASN A 73 22.58 -14.23 -9.40
CA ASN A 73 23.83 -14.14 -10.15
C ASN A 73 23.58 -13.64 -11.57
N ASN A 74 24.60 -13.14 -12.22
CA ASN A 74 24.52 -12.70 -13.62
C ASN A 74 24.48 -13.92 -14.56
N THR A 75 23.38 -14.70 -14.48
CA THR A 75 23.13 -15.87 -15.31
C THR A 75 21.78 -15.79 -16.01
N LYS A 76 21.69 -16.40 -17.22
CA LYS A 76 20.41 -16.48 -17.95
C LYS A 76 19.29 -17.13 -17.13
N LYS A 77 19.65 -18.10 -16.29
CA LYS A 77 18.69 -18.80 -15.42
C LYS A 77 18.10 -17.86 -14.37
N ASP A 78 18.95 -17.05 -13.74
CA ASP A 78 18.51 -16.14 -12.69
C ASP A 78 17.71 -14.97 -13.29
N TYR A 79 18.11 -14.45 -14.45
CA TYR A 79 17.30 -13.47 -15.18
C TYR A 79 15.91 -14.02 -15.54
N ALA A 80 15.81 -15.24 -16.04
CA ALA A 80 14.51 -15.85 -16.33
C ALA A 80 13.66 -16.06 -15.07
N ALA A 81 14.28 -16.35 -13.93
CA ALA A 81 13.59 -16.44 -12.64
C ALA A 81 13.04 -15.08 -12.19
N MET A 82 13.83 -14.02 -12.33
CA MET A 82 13.40 -12.64 -12.03
C MET A 82 12.24 -12.19 -12.94
N ASP A 83 12.35 -12.42 -14.25
CA ASP A 83 11.30 -12.08 -15.22
C ASP A 83 9.98 -12.80 -14.91
N ASN A 84 10.06 -14.08 -14.53
CA ASN A 84 8.88 -14.85 -14.15
C ASN A 84 8.22 -14.31 -12.86
N LYS A 85 9.00 -13.89 -11.87
CA LYS A 85 8.49 -13.24 -10.66
C LYS A 85 7.83 -11.91 -10.99
N PHE A 86 8.50 -11.08 -11.77
CA PHE A 86 7.98 -9.78 -12.20
C PHE A 86 6.66 -9.92 -12.97
N SER A 87 6.58 -10.88 -13.89
CA SER A 87 5.35 -11.16 -14.63
C SER A 87 4.18 -11.53 -13.73
N LYS A 88 4.43 -12.28 -12.65
CA LYS A 88 3.40 -12.69 -11.68
C LYS A 88 3.00 -11.57 -10.72
N SER A 89 3.89 -10.64 -10.42
CA SER A 89 3.63 -9.56 -9.45
C SER A 89 2.49 -8.61 -9.89
N ARG A 90 2.39 -8.34 -11.19
CA ARG A 90 1.39 -7.41 -11.73
C ARG A 90 -0.06 -7.77 -11.35
N MET A 91 -0.41 -9.05 -11.37
CA MET A 91 -1.74 -9.51 -10.95
C MET A 91 -1.93 -9.38 -9.44
N GLY A 92 -0.87 -9.67 -8.67
CA GLY A 92 -0.90 -9.58 -7.21
C GLY A 92 -1.15 -8.16 -6.70
N ILE A 93 -0.56 -7.14 -7.33
CA ILE A 93 -0.77 -5.73 -6.98
C ILE A 93 -2.27 -5.36 -7.08
N GLY A 94 -2.88 -5.62 -8.23
CA GLY A 94 -4.29 -5.31 -8.44
C GLY A 94 -5.19 -6.09 -7.50
N TYR A 95 -4.88 -7.35 -7.24
CA TYR A 95 -5.68 -8.20 -6.36
C TYR A 95 -5.58 -7.74 -4.90
N SER A 96 -4.38 -7.44 -4.41
CA SER A 96 -4.17 -6.91 -3.05
C SER A 96 -4.89 -5.57 -2.86
N SER A 97 -4.76 -4.64 -3.79
CA SER A 97 -5.41 -3.34 -3.72
C SER A 97 -6.94 -3.44 -3.73
N ASN A 98 -7.50 -4.31 -4.56
CA ASN A 98 -8.95 -4.54 -4.59
C ASN A 98 -9.48 -5.15 -3.28
N LEU A 99 -8.75 -6.11 -2.70
CA LEU A 99 -9.12 -6.68 -1.41
C LEU A 99 -8.99 -5.67 -0.26
N ALA A 100 -7.98 -4.81 -0.29
CA ALA A 100 -7.82 -3.74 0.68
C ALA A 100 -8.99 -2.76 0.63
N GLN A 101 -9.41 -2.33 -0.56
CA GLN A 101 -10.60 -1.50 -0.75
C GLN A 101 -11.87 -2.20 -0.26
N LEU A 102 -11.99 -3.50 -0.50
CA LEU A 102 -13.13 -4.29 -0.04
C LEU A 102 -13.15 -4.39 1.49
N ALA A 103 -12.01 -4.63 2.14
CA ALA A 103 -11.89 -4.64 3.59
C ALA A 103 -12.34 -3.30 4.21
N MET A 104 -11.90 -2.17 3.64
CA MET A 104 -12.34 -0.85 4.09
C MET A 104 -13.81 -0.59 3.83
N THR A 105 -14.36 -1.05 2.71
CA THR A 105 -15.80 -0.95 2.43
C THR A 105 -16.63 -1.70 3.48
N TYR A 106 -16.20 -2.92 3.85
CA TYR A 106 -16.86 -3.71 4.87
C TYR A 106 -16.69 -3.12 6.28
N TYR A 107 -15.50 -2.56 6.57
CA TYR A 107 -15.25 -1.84 7.81
C TYR A 107 -16.25 -0.69 8.01
N TRP A 108 -16.37 0.20 7.03
CA TRP A 108 -17.30 1.31 7.09
C TRP A 108 -18.77 0.87 7.12
N THR A 109 -19.11 -0.21 6.42
CA THR A 109 -20.46 -0.79 6.44
C THR A 109 -20.79 -1.37 7.82
N GLU A 110 -19.83 -2.04 8.45
CA GLU A 110 -20.00 -2.58 9.79
C GLU A 110 -20.13 -1.46 10.84
N LEU A 111 -19.28 -0.44 10.74
CA LEU A 111 -19.25 0.70 11.66
C LEU A 111 -20.56 1.51 11.65
N GLN A 112 -21.31 1.51 10.55
CA GLN A 112 -22.60 2.22 10.42
C GLN A 112 -23.80 1.48 11.00
N LYS A 113 -23.62 0.26 11.50
CA LYS A 113 -24.71 -0.48 12.16
C LYS A 113 -25.03 0.08 13.54
N ASP A 114 -26.25 -0.12 13.98
CA ASP A 114 -26.68 0.28 15.36
C ASP A 114 -25.85 -0.42 16.45
N ASN A 115 -25.43 -1.66 16.20
CA ASN A 115 -24.58 -2.47 17.07
C ASN A 115 -23.43 -3.07 16.25
N PRO A 116 -22.34 -2.34 16.02
CA PRO A 116 -21.21 -2.83 15.27
C PRO A 116 -20.47 -3.94 16.01
N ASP A 117 -20.01 -4.95 15.26
CA ASP A 117 -19.17 -6.02 15.81
C ASP A 117 -17.70 -5.55 15.86
N GLU A 118 -17.24 -5.23 17.07
CA GLU A 118 -15.88 -4.71 17.33
C GLU A 118 -14.79 -5.70 16.89
N ASN A 119 -15.00 -7.01 17.04
CA ASN A 119 -14.02 -8.02 16.61
C ASN A 119 -13.91 -8.03 15.08
N LYS A 120 -15.02 -7.94 14.39
CA LYS A 120 -15.06 -7.86 12.94
C LYS A 120 -14.45 -6.56 12.41
N LEU A 121 -14.72 -5.43 13.07
CA LEU A 121 -14.09 -4.14 12.73
C LEU A 121 -12.58 -4.24 12.86
N LYS A 122 -12.07 -4.80 13.96
CA LYS A 122 -10.65 -5.01 14.18
C LYS A 122 -10.04 -5.90 13.11
N GLU A 123 -10.66 -7.06 12.83
CA GLU A 123 -10.18 -8.01 11.81
C GLU A 123 -10.12 -7.36 10.41
N LEU A 124 -11.14 -6.62 10.03
CA LEU A 124 -11.17 -5.92 8.74
C LEU A 124 -10.08 -4.85 8.63
N TYR A 125 -9.85 -4.10 9.70
CA TYR A 125 -8.81 -3.07 9.73
C TYR A 125 -7.40 -3.69 9.69
N GLU A 126 -7.14 -4.76 10.44
CA GLU A 126 -5.88 -5.50 10.40
C GLU A 126 -5.62 -6.08 8.99
N ASN A 127 -6.63 -6.65 8.36
CA ASN A 127 -6.51 -7.16 6.99
C ASN A 127 -6.23 -6.04 5.97
N PHE A 128 -6.84 -4.87 6.14
CA PHE A 128 -6.52 -3.71 5.32
C PHE A 128 -5.04 -3.31 5.44
N ILE A 129 -4.51 -3.26 6.66
CA ILE A 129 -3.09 -2.94 6.92
C ILE A 129 -2.19 -3.98 6.24
N ILE A 130 -2.45 -5.27 6.46
CA ILE A 130 -1.66 -6.35 5.86
C ILE A 130 -1.68 -6.28 4.34
N LEU A 131 -2.85 -6.10 3.74
CA LEU A 131 -3.00 -6.00 2.28
C LEU A 131 -2.29 -4.78 1.69
N SER A 132 -2.23 -3.68 2.42
CA SER A 132 -1.49 -2.47 2.01
C SER A 132 0.02 -2.73 2.00
N VAL A 133 0.56 -3.41 3.01
CA VAL A 133 1.97 -3.85 3.04
C VAL A 133 2.25 -4.86 1.93
N LEU A 134 1.36 -5.84 1.72
CA LEU A 134 1.53 -6.83 0.66
C LEU A 134 1.55 -6.20 -0.75
N ALA A 135 0.73 -5.18 -0.98
CA ALA A 135 0.78 -4.44 -2.25
C ALA A 135 2.17 -3.82 -2.48
N GLN A 136 2.74 -3.17 -1.47
CA GLN A 136 4.09 -2.60 -1.52
C GLN A 136 5.16 -3.68 -1.74
N VAL A 137 5.11 -4.77 -0.97
CA VAL A 137 6.04 -5.91 -1.10
C VAL A 137 6.03 -6.49 -2.52
N ILE A 138 4.85 -6.59 -3.13
CA ILE A 138 4.70 -7.15 -4.48
C ILE A 138 5.19 -6.15 -5.53
N ILE A 139 4.98 -4.85 -5.35
CA ILE A 139 5.53 -3.81 -6.23
C ILE A 139 7.06 -3.87 -6.21
N ASP A 140 7.64 -3.94 -5.02
CA ASP A 140 9.08 -3.98 -4.83
C ASP A 140 9.73 -5.36 -5.10
N GLY A 141 8.93 -6.38 -5.36
CA GLY A 141 9.41 -7.75 -5.60
C GLY A 141 10.36 -7.91 -6.80
N CYS A 142 10.47 -6.89 -7.66
CA CYS A 142 11.50 -6.84 -8.71
C CYS A 142 12.85 -6.28 -8.22
N LYS A 143 12.84 -5.51 -7.13
CA LYS A 143 14.04 -4.88 -6.56
C LYS A 143 14.62 -5.71 -5.40
N ARG A 144 13.74 -6.34 -4.59
CA ARG A 144 14.12 -7.11 -3.40
C ARG A 144 13.13 -8.22 -3.10
N GLU A 145 13.59 -9.25 -2.43
CA GLU A 145 12.75 -10.34 -1.95
C GLU A 145 12.57 -10.29 -0.45
N TYR A 146 11.35 -10.59 -0.01
CA TYR A 146 11.01 -10.70 1.39
C TYR A 146 10.80 -12.17 1.78
N GLU A 147 10.90 -12.49 3.07
CA GLU A 147 10.69 -13.85 3.59
C GLU A 147 9.23 -14.34 3.52
N ILE A 148 8.34 -13.54 2.94
CA ILE A 148 6.92 -13.83 2.83
C ILE A 148 6.51 -14.07 1.36
N ASP A 149 5.64 -15.05 1.14
CA ASP A 149 4.97 -15.25 -0.14
C ASP A 149 3.69 -14.39 -0.16
N GLY A 150 3.80 -13.19 -0.72
CA GLY A 150 2.69 -12.23 -0.77
C GLY A 150 1.44 -12.78 -1.46
N ASN A 151 1.58 -13.60 -2.50
CA ASN A 151 0.43 -14.17 -3.21
C ASN A 151 -0.33 -15.19 -2.34
N LYS A 152 0.38 -16.01 -1.56
CA LYS A 152 -0.27 -16.94 -0.62
C LYS A 152 -1.00 -16.20 0.49
N GLU A 153 -0.43 -15.12 1.02
CA GLU A 153 -1.09 -14.30 2.04
C GLU A 153 -2.34 -13.61 1.51
N ILE A 154 -2.30 -13.06 0.31
CA ILE A 154 -3.48 -12.48 -0.33
C ILE A 154 -4.57 -13.53 -0.50
N ASP A 155 -4.22 -14.74 -0.98
CA ASP A 155 -5.17 -15.84 -1.16
C ASP A 155 -5.76 -16.29 0.19
N ARG A 156 -4.96 -16.34 1.26
CA ARG A 156 -5.43 -16.63 2.62
C ARG A 156 -6.46 -15.60 3.08
N ILE A 157 -6.16 -14.31 2.96
CA ILE A 157 -7.03 -13.22 3.40
C ILE A 157 -8.33 -13.22 2.59
N SER A 158 -8.28 -13.48 1.30
CA SER A 158 -9.47 -13.51 0.44
C SER A 158 -10.51 -14.54 0.86
N LYS A 159 -10.09 -15.58 1.59
CA LYS A 159 -10.94 -16.68 2.07
C LYS A 159 -11.47 -16.48 3.49
N LEU A 160 -11.10 -15.42 4.18
CA LEU A 160 -11.59 -15.13 5.51
C LEU A 160 -13.09 -14.82 5.50
N SER A 161 -13.77 -15.21 6.57
CA SER A 161 -15.23 -15.01 6.69
C SER A 161 -15.64 -13.54 6.65
N CYS A 162 -14.81 -12.64 7.21
CA CYS A 162 -15.04 -11.21 7.18
C CYS A 162 -14.94 -10.61 5.77
N MET A 163 -14.19 -11.28 4.86
CA MET A 163 -13.99 -10.88 3.46
C MET A 163 -14.99 -11.51 2.49
N SER A 164 -15.80 -12.45 2.96
CA SER A 164 -16.79 -13.13 2.12
C SER A 164 -18.05 -12.29 1.92
N ILE A 165 -18.40 -12.03 0.65
CA ILE A 165 -19.71 -11.47 0.31
C ILE A 165 -20.74 -12.59 0.49
N LYS A 166 -21.63 -12.46 1.48
CA LYS A 166 -22.90 -13.18 1.40
C LYS A 166 -23.64 -12.58 0.19
N ARG A 167 -23.62 -13.27 -0.95
CA ARG A 167 -24.51 -12.93 -2.07
C ARG A 167 -25.92 -12.85 -1.50
N ILE A 168 -26.49 -11.67 -1.46
CA ILE A 168 -27.92 -11.51 -1.29
C ILE A 168 -28.53 -12.05 -2.60
N VAL A 169 -28.86 -13.34 -2.58
CA VAL A 169 -29.61 -13.97 -3.68
C VAL A 169 -31.04 -13.48 -3.52
N GLY A 170 -31.36 -12.46 -4.29
CA GLY A 170 -32.69 -11.91 -4.27
C GLY A 170 -32.82 -10.74 -5.23
N TYR A 171 -32.83 -11.06 -6.51
CA TYR A 171 -33.64 -10.42 -7.55
C TYR A 171 -33.69 -11.35 -8.74
#